data_6064a6ba1d76b75a6f8d799dbad203f2
#
_entry.id   6064a6ba1d76b75a6f8d799dbad203f2
#
_cell.length_a   1.000
_cell.length_b   1.000
_cell.length_c   1.000
_cell.angle_alpha   90.00
_cell.angle_beta   90.00
_cell.angle_gamma   90.00
#
_symmetry.space_group_name_H-M   'P 1'
#
loop_
_entity.id
_entity.type
_entity.pdbx_description
1 polymer ?
#
loop_
_entity_poly.entity_id
_entity_poly.type
_entity_poly.pdbx_seq_one_letter_code
_entity_poly.pdbx_strand_id
1 'polypeptide(L)'
;MSDKDKQPLAASASAPQVAESADAALQHIVDGFLHFHHDVFPQQEELFKKLATAQSPRAMFITCADSRIVPELITQSSPGDLFVTRNVGNVVPPYGQMNGGVSTAIEYA
;
A
#
# COMPACT_ATOMS: atom_id res chain seq x y z
N MET A 1 3.19 -19.52 24.68
CA MET A 1 2.47 -18.92 23.59
C MET A 1 1.34 -19.82 23.13
N SER A 2 0.20 -19.27 22.99
CA SER A 2 -1.02 -20.00 22.71
C SER A 2 -1.17 -20.30 21.21
N ASP A 3 -1.62 -21.51 20.88
CA ASP A 3 -1.93 -21.88 19.50
C ASP A 3 -3.07 -21.05 18.90
N LYS A 4 -3.84 -20.40 19.73
CA LYS A 4 -4.95 -19.54 19.30
C LYS A 4 -4.49 -18.36 18.47
N ASP A 5 -3.29 -17.86 18.69
CA ASP A 5 -2.78 -16.70 17.98
C ASP A 5 -2.28 -17.04 16.58
N LYS A 6 -1.93 -18.30 16.35
CA LYS A 6 -1.41 -18.73 15.04
C LYS A 6 -2.51 -19.24 14.12
N GLN A 7 -3.50 -19.89 14.65
CA GLN A 7 -4.47 -20.65 13.87
C GLN A 7 -5.40 -19.78 13.03
N PRO A 8 -5.97 -18.68 13.54
CA PRO A 8 -6.82 -17.82 12.71
C PRO A 8 -6.07 -17.20 11.55
N LEU A 9 -4.82 -16.84 11.76
CA LEU A 9 -4.02 -16.22 10.73
C LEU A 9 -3.66 -17.21 9.62
N ALA A 10 -3.27 -18.42 9.98
CA ALA A 10 -2.95 -19.45 9.00
C ALA A 10 -4.18 -19.88 8.21
N ALA A 11 -5.32 -20.04 8.84
CA ALA A 11 -6.56 -20.37 8.16
C ALA A 11 -7.00 -19.27 7.19
N SER A 12 -6.86 -18.02 7.59
CA SER A 12 -7.17 -16.89 6.75
C SER A 12 -6.25 -16.79 5.53
N ALA A 13 -4.97 -17.09 5.71
CA ALA A 13 -3.99 -17.02 4.63
C ALA A 13 -4.15 -18.13 3.59
N SER A 14 -4.66 -19.30 4.00
CA SER A 14 -4.71 -20.47 3.11
C SER A 14 -6.00 -20.62 2.33
N ALA A 15 -7.08 -19.97 2.74
CA ALA A 15 -8.40 -20.35 2.27
C ALA A 15 -8.76 -19.86 0.87
N PRO A 16 -8.47 -18.66 0.43
CA PRO A 16 -9.28 -18.11 -0.65
C PRO A 16 -8.64 -18.05 -2.02
N GLN A 17 -7.42 -18.48 -2.20
CA GLN A 17 -6.72 -17.92 -3.35
C GLN A 17 -6.76 -18.72 -4.63
N VAL A 18 -7.27 -19.95 -4.62
CA VAL A 18 -7.03 -20.84 -5.72
C VAL A 18 -8.15 -20.87 -6.76
N ALA A 19 -9.35 -20.50 -6.39
CA ALA A 19 -10.52 -20.73 -7.23
C ALA A 19 -11.35 -19.48 -7.55
N GLU A 20 -10.80 -18.32 -7.30
CA GLU A 20 -11.55 -17.08 -7.52
C GLU A 20 -11.61 -16.74 -9.00
N SER A 21 -12.81 -16.50 -9.52
CA SER A 21 -12.98 -16.00 -10.89
C SER A 21 -12.53 -14.55 -11.00
N ALA A 22 -12.25 -14.12 -12.25
CA ALA A 22 -11.91 -12.72 -12.52
C ALA A 22 -13.02 -11.76 -12.09
N ASP A 23 -14.27 -12.15 -12.28
CA ASP A 23 -15.41 -11.32 -11.86
C ASP A 23 -15.51 -11.21 -10.34
N ALA A 24 -15.28 -12.29 -9.62
CA ALA A 24 -15.27 -12.28 -8.16
C ALA A 24 -14.12 -11.44 -7.60
N ALA A 25 -12.95 -11.53 -8.21
CA ALA A 25 -11.80 -10.70 -7.82
C ALA A 25 -12.08 -9.21 -8.04
N LEU A 26 -12.66 -8.86 -9.17
CA LEU A 26 -13.04 -7.48 -9.45
C LEU A 26 -14.10 -6.99 -8.47
N GLN A 27 -15.10 -7.81 -8.18
CA GLN A 27 -16.15 -7.46 -7.23
C GLN A 27 -15.58 -7.21 -5.84
N HIS A 28 -14.62 -8.02 -5.42
CA HIS A 28 -13.93 -7.82 -4.15
C HIS A 28 -13.26 -6.43 -4.06
N ILE A 29 -12.60 -6.03 -5.13
CA ILE A 29 -11.96 -4.71 -5.20
C ILE A 29 -12.99 -3.58 -5.15
N VAL A 30 -14.07 -3.72 -5.91
CA VAL A 30 -15.16 -2.73 -5.91
C VAL A 30 -15.80 -2.61 -4.54
N ASP A 31 -16.08 -3.73 -3.88
CA ASP A 31 -16.65 -3.74 -2.55
C ASP A 31 -15.73 -3.07 -1.53
N GLY A 32 -14.42 -3.33 -1.63
CA GLY A 32 -13.42 -2.66 -0.79
C GLY A 32 -13.40 -1.15 -0.99
N PHE A 33 -13.49 -0.71 -2.23
CA PHE A 33 -13.55 0.71 -2.56
C PHE A 33 -14.81 1.37 -1.99
N LEU A 34 -15.96 0.71 -2.11
CA LEU A 34 -17.21 1.21 -1.55
C LEU A 34 -17.16 1.27 -0.02
N HIS A 35 -16.57 0.26 0.61
CA HIS A 35 -16.36 0.27 2.06
C HIS A 35 -15.48 1.45 2.48
N PHE A 36 -14.40 1.70 1.77
CA PHE A 36 -13.56 2.85 2.04
C PHE A 36 -14.35 4.15 1.95
N HIS A 37 -15.12 4.31 0.87
CA HIS A 37 -15.89 5.53 0.63
C HIS A 37 -16.95 5.77 1.71
N HIS A 38 -17.67 4.74 2.11
CA HIS A 38 -18.79 4.86 3.03
C HIS A 38 -18.39 4.85 4.50
N ASP A 39 -17.39 4.04 4.87
CA ASP A 39 -17.11 3.76 6.28
C ASP A 39 -15.75 4.27 6.75
N VAL A 40 -14.76 4.34 5.88
CA VAL A 40 -13.40 4.72 6.27
C VAL A 40 -13.14 6.20 6.00
N PHE A 41 -13.43 6.66 4.80
CA PHE A 41 -13.16 8.04 4.40
C PHE A 41 -13.84 9.07 5.31
N PRO A 42 -15.10 8.92 5.71
CA PRO A 42 -15.73 9.91 6.59
C PRO A 42 -15.03 10.07 7.94
N GLN A 43 -14.38 9.01 8.43
CA GLN A 43 -13.65 9.06 9.69
C GLN A 43 -12.29 9.76 9.57
N GLN A 44 -11.80 9.94 8.36
CA GLN A 44 -10.51 10.56 8.06
C GLN A 44 -10.65 11.79 7.17
N GLU A 45 -11.83 12.38 7.12
CA GLU A 45 -12.14 13.47 6.21
C GLU A 45 -11.22 14.68 6.40
N GLU A 46 -10.90 15.04 7.62
CA GLU A 46 -10.00 16.17 7.91
C GLU A 46 -8.59 15.92 7.36
N LEU A 47 -8.10 14.70 7.49
CA LEU A 47 -6.81 14.31 6.94
C LEU A 47 -6.80 14.45 5.42
N PHE A 48 -7.81 13.91 4.75
CA PHE A 48 -7.87 13.95 3.28
C PHE A 48 -8.10 15.38 2.75
N LYS A 49 -8.81 16.22 3.48
CA LYS A 49 -8.94 17.63 3.12
C LYS A 49 -7.59 18.34 3.11
N LYS A 50 -6.75 18.08 4.11
CA LYS A 50 -5.41 18.65 4.16
C LYS A 50 -4.55 18.12 3.00
N LEU A 51 -4.63 16.82 2.73
CA LEU A 51 -3.85 16.20 1.68
C LEU A 51 -4.28 16.63 0.28
N ALA A 52 -5.51 17.10 0.11
CA ALA A 52 -6.00 17.58 -1.17
C ALA A 52 -5.26 18.84 -1.64
N THR A 53 -4.69 19.61 -0.74
CA THR A 53 -4.00 20.85 -1.08
C THR A 53 -2.49 20.76 -1.00
N ALA A 54 -1.94 19.88 -0.17
CA ALA A 54 -0.50 19.73 0.00
C ALA A 54 -0.15 18.41 0.67
N GLN A 55 1.07 17.97 0.46
CA GLN A 55 1.62 16.82 1.17
C GLN A 55 2.99 17.18 1.75
N SER A 56 3.31 16.59 2.88
CA SER A 56 4.60 16.77 3.53
C SER A 56 5.02 15.44 4.16
N PRO A 57 5.41 14.46 3.34
CA PRO A 57 5.77 13.14 3.85
C PRO A 57 7.02 13.20 4.70
N ARG A 58 7.07 12.34 5.72
CA ARG A 58 8.19 12.27 6.65
C ARG A 58 9.38 11.52 6.06
N ALA A 59 9.12 10.63 5.13
CA ALA A 59 10.16 9.78 4.56
C ALA A 59 9.79 9.36 3.15
N MET A 60 10.81 9.08 2.36
CA MET A 60 10.67 8.36 1.11
C MET A 60 10.91 6.88 1.37
N PHE A 61 10.02 6.04 0.87
CA PHE A 61 10.09 4.59 1.03
C PHE A 61 10.20 3.94 -0.34
N ILE A 62 11.36 3.35 -0.63
CA ILE A 62 11.59 2.64 -1.88
C ILE A 62 11.47 1.15 -1.59
N THR A 63 10.55 0.48 -2.26
CA THR A 63 10.26 -0.91 -1.97
C THR A 63 9.93 -1.71 -3.23
N CYS A 64 9.88 -3.02 -3.08
CA CYS A 64 9.50 -3.92 -4.15
C CYS A 64 8.02 -3.77 -4.50
N ALA A 65 7.68 -4.07 -5.75
CA ALA A 65 6.30 -4.16 -6.22
C ALA A 65 5.56 -5.40 -5.70
N ASP A 66 6.22 -6.24 -4.93
CA ASP A 66 5.63 -7.44 -4.33
C ASP A 66 4.38 -7.09 -3.53
N SER A 67 3.28 -7.80 -3.81
CA SER A 67 1.98 -7.52 -3.21
C SER A 67 1.91 -7.78 -1.70
N ARG A 68 2.88 -8.53 -1.17
CA ARG A 68 2.95 -8.85 0.27
C ARG A 68 3.51 -7.70 1.09
N ILE A 69 4.10 -6.70 0.43
CA ILE A 69 4.70 -5.54 1.11
C ILE A 69 3.75 -4.36 0.98
N VAL A 70 3.24 -3.90 2.11
CA VAL A 70 2.38 -2.72 2.20
C VAL A 70 3.07 -1.73 3.14
N PRO A 71 3.78 -0.73 2.62
CA PRO A 71 4.62 0.17 3.42
C PRO A 71 3.86 0.84 4.57
N GLU A 72 2.67 1.34 4.33
CA GLU A 72 1.88 2.01 5.35
C GLU A 72 1.44 1.05 6.46
N LEU A 73 1.16 -0.20 6.09
CA LEU A 73 0.75 -1.20 7.07
C LEU A 73 1.92 -1.60 7.98
N ILE A 74 3.09 -1.90 7.40
CA ILE A 74 4.24 -2.36 8.20
C ILE A 74 4.86 -1.24 9.03
N THR A 75 4.68 0.00 8.65
CA THR A 75 5.16 1.16 9.42
C THR A 75 4.08 1.78 10.29
N GLN A 76 2.85 1.30 10.20
CA GLN A 76 1.70 1.89 10.90
C GLN A 76 1.59 3.38 10.63
N SER A 77 1.69 3.74 9.36
CA SER A 77 1.65 5.12 8.90
C SER A 77 0.28 5.47 8.34
N SER A 78 -0.05 6.74 8.41
CA SER A 78 -1.28 7.29 7.84
C SER A 78 -1.04 7.78 6.40
N PRO A 79 -2.11 7.95 5.62
CA PRO A 79 -1.98 8.59 4.31
C PRO A 79 -1.23 9.92 4.40
N GLY A 80 -0.29 10.13 3.51
CA GLY A 80 0.54 11.33 3.49
C GLY A 80 1.84 11.25 4.27
N ASP A 81 2.01 10.23 5.12
CA ASP A 81 3.23 10.10 5.94
C ASP A 81 4.44 9.65 5.12
N LEU A 82 4.22 8.82 4.12
CA LEU A 82 5.28 8.26 3.30
C LEU A 82 5.12 8.67 1.83
N PHE A 83 6.23 9.01 1.21
CA PHE A 83 6.33 9.12 -0.25
C PHE A 83 6.84 7.77 -0.77
N VAL A 84 5.96 6.97 -1.36
CA VAL A 84 6.25 5.59 -1.72
C VAL A 84 6.53 5.46 -3.19
N THR A 85 7.62 4.78 -3.54
CA THR A 85 7.87 4.31 -4.90
C THR A 85 8.15 2.82 -4.90
N ARG A 86 7.67 2.11 -5.90
CA ARG A 86 7.80 0.67 -6.02
C ARG A 86 8.38 0.30 -7.37
N ASN A 87 9.25 -0.71 -7.37
CA ASN A 87 9.70 -1.37 -8.59
C ASN A 87 9.98 -2.84 -8.29
N VAL A 88 10.19 -3.62 -9.33
CA VAL A 88 10.52 -5.04 -9.14
C VAL A 88 11.94 -5.14 -8.58
N GLY A 89 12.06 -5.72 -7.38
CA GLY A 89 13.34 -5.92 -6.71
C GLY A 89 13.88 -4.69 -5.98
N ASN A 90 13.11 -3.63 -5.82
CA ASN A 90 13.48 -2.37 -5.16
C ASN A 90 14.86 -1.83 -5.58
N VAL A 91 15.14 -1.86 -6.88
CA VAL A 91 16.42 -1.42 -7.44
C VAL A 91 16.50 0.10 -7.49
N VAL A 92 17.60 0.65 -7.02
CA VAL A 92 17.90 2.08 -7.12
C VAL A 92 19.14 2.21 -8.02
N PRO A 93 18.99 2.73 -9.25
CA PRO A 93 20.13 2.90 -10.15
C PRO A 93 21.05 4.03 -9.67
N PRO A 94 22.34 3.99 -10.04
CA PRO A 94 23.23 5.10 -9.74
C PRO A 94 22.74 6.40 -10.36
N TYR A 95 22.94 7.50 -9.65
CA TYR A 95 22.53 8.82 -10.10
C TYR A 95 23.19 9.18 -11.45
N GLY A 96 22.38 9.68 -12.36
CA GLY A 96 22.84 10.12 -13.67
C GLY A 96 23.04 9.04 -14.72
N GLN A 97 22.91 7.77 -14.37
CA GLN A 97 23.11 6.69 -15.34
C GLN A 97 21.82 6.23 -16.02
N MET A 98 20.67 6.49 -15.44
CA MET A 98 19.39 6.08 -16.01
C MET A 98 18.32 7.13 -15.74
N ASN A 99 17.53 7.40 -16.76
CA ASN A 99 16.29 8.14 -16.62
C ASN A 99 15.18 7.14 -16.35
N GLY A 100 14.77 7.00 -15.12
CA GLY A 100 13.74 6.05 -14.73
C GLY A 100 12.86 6.57 -13.62
N GLY A 101 11.80 5.82 -13.34
CA GLY A 101 10.82 6.20 -12.33
C GLY A 101 11.41 6.38 -10.94
N VAL A 102 12.38 5.54 -10.56
CA VAL A 102 13.00 5.64 -9.23
C VAL A 102 13.84 6.89 -9.10
N SER A 103 14.68 7.18 -10.09
CA SER A 103 15.50 8.40 -10.08
C SER A 103 14.63 9.65 -10.07
N THR A 104 13.57 9.67 -10.87
CA THR A 104 12.62 10.77 -10.89
C THR A 104 11.92 10.94 -9.55
N ALA A 105 11.52 9.85 -8.92
CA ALA A 105 10.87 9.88 -7.62
C ALA A 105 11.79 10.44 -6.53
N ILE A 106 13.07 10.05 -6.54
CA ILE A 106 14.06 10.56 -5.59
C ILE A 106 14.24 12.07 -5.76
N GLU A 107 14.35 12.56 -6.98
CA GLU A 107 14.48 13.99 -7.24
C GLU A 107 13.23 14.77 -6.84
N TYR A 108 12.05 14.20 -7.07
CA TYR A 108 10.81 14.85 -6.73
C TYR A 108 10.59 14.91 -5.21
N ALA A 109 10.90 13.83 -4.53
CA ALA A 109 10.74 13.77 -3.08
C ALA A 109 11.76 14.68 -2.36
#